data_2925fe88495a8140d81631b2117c371a
#
_entry.id   2925fe88495a8140d81631b2117c371a
#
_cell.length_a   1.000
_cell.length_b   1.000
_cell.length_c   1.000
_cell.angle_alpha   90.00
_cell.angle_beta   90.00
_cell.angle_gamma   90.00
#
_symmetry.space_group_name_H-M   'P 1'
#
loop_
_entity.id
_entity.type
_entity.pdbx_description
1 polymer ?
#
loop_
_entity_poly.entity_id
_entity_poly.type
_entity_poly.pdbx_seq_one_letter_code
_entity_poly.pdbx_strand_id
1 'polypeptide(L)'
;MAAQNRDGTGRGDSKAAEHLREELARLGLNQTALSKAIGVSRQTINNIVTGREPISRAMAAKLGRITGRSSDYWLKESFAESSAPRAAGGGILVDHQIVRAVKDGIIGIVGFDESHVRRASLDLTLGAVTAPRGVNSTLGVRVARGRSVRVVTGEVLAFPHDHLARVGTTLHLAKLGAIAAHAQHVEPGFVGKLEVCIFNAGDRDFVLKAGDPVLSLEIVPLTAPPGRADRGGRRDKRRS
;
A
#
# COMPACT_ATOMS: atom_id res chain seq x y z
N MET A 1 -33.31 -1.57 42.84
CA MET A 1 -31.88 -1.30 42.69
C MET A 1 -31.26 -2.44 41.91
N ALA A 2 -31.06 -2.25 40.62
CA ALA A 2 -30.37 -3.21 39.77
C ALA A 2 -29.33 -2.44 39.00
N ALA A 3 -28.05 -2.69 39.28
CA ALA A 3 -26.92 -2.10 38.61
C ALA A 3 -26.79 -2.75 37.23
N GLN A 4 -26.96 -1.95 36.19
CA GLN A 4 -26.66 -2.37 34.82
C GLN A 4 -25.14 -2.30 34.59
N ASN A 5 -24.57 -3.49 34.45
CA ASN A 5 -23.21 -3.67 33.99
C ASN A 5 -23.15 -3.33 32.49
N ARG A 6 -22.48 -2.22 32.13
CA ARG A 6 -22.17 -1.84 30.76
C ARG A 6 -20.78 -2.34 30.42
N ASP A 7 -20.65 -3.58 30.01
CA ASP A 7 -19.46 -4.06 29.33
C ASP A 7 -19.75 -4.21 27.82
N GLY A 8 -19.55 -3.12 27.11
CA GLY A 8 -19.67 -3.05 25.67
C GLY A 8 -18.38 -2.62 25.02
N THR A 9 -17.35 -3.48 24.98
CA THR A 9 -16.20 -3.31 24.08
C THR A 9 -16.06 -4.55 23.20
N GLY A 10 -17.03 -4.72 22.30
CA GLY A 10 -16.89 -5.60 21.16
C GLY A 10 -15.93 -4.98 20.14
N ARG A 11 -14.61 -5.09 20.34
CA ARG A 11 -13.61 -4.96 19.28
C ARG A 11 -13.60 -6.30 18.56
N GLY A 12 -14.11 -6.32 17.33
CA GLY A 12 -14.07 -7.49 16.47
C GLY A 12 -12.65 -8.02 16.33
N ASP A 13 -12.49 -9.32 16.52
CA ASP A 13 -11.23 -10.00 16.26
C ASP A 13 -10.85 -9.79 14.82
N SER A 14 -9.68 -9.19 14.57
CA SER A 14 -9.19 -8.99 13.19
C SER A 14 -8.82 -10.36 12.58
N LYS A 15 -9.14 -10.60 11.29
CA LYS A 15 -8.76 -11.85 10.60
C LYS A 15 -7.27 -12.11 10.69
N ALA A 16 -6.45 -11.05 10.60
CA ALA A 16 -5.02 -11.16 10.79
C ALA A 16 -4.65 -11.67 12.18
N ALA A 17 -5.38 -11.25 13.21
CA ALA A 17 -5.23 -11.75 14.58
C ALA A 17 -5.68 -13.21 14.72
N GLU A 18 -6.77 -13.58 14.06
CA GLU A 18 -7.27 -14.95 14.00
C GLU A 18 -6.28 -15.87 13.29
N HIS A 19 -5.84 -15.51 12.09
CA HIS A 19 -4.82 -16.25 11.35
C HIS A 19 -3.50 -16.37 12.09
N LEU A 20 -3.09 -15.33 12.83
CA LEU A 20 -1.90 -15.43 13.66
C LEU A 20 -2.08 -16.43 14.80
N ARG A 21 -3.26 -16.49 15.44
CA ARG A 21 -3.57 -17.50 16.45
C ARG A 21 -3.58 -18.92 15.87
N GLU A 22 -4.17 -19.11 14.69
CA GLU A 22 -4.20 -20.39 13.98
C GLU A 22 -2.79 -20.87 13.61
N GLU A 23 -1.96 -19.98 13.06
CA GLU A 23 -0.58 -20.32 12.70
C GLU A 23 0.27 -20.61 13.94
N LEU A 24 0.08 -19.90 15.04
CA LEU A 24 0.73 -20.21 16.31
C LEU A 24 0.32 -21.60 16.83
N ALA A 25 -0.96 -21.92 16.78
CA ALA A 25 -1.46 -23.23 17.17
C ALA A 25 -0.90 -24.35 16.26
N ARG A 26 -0.88 -24.13 14.95
CA ARG A 26 -0.33 -25.06 13.96
C ARG A 26 1.16 -25.35 14.20
N LEU A 27 1.91 -24.33 14.61
CA LEU A 27 3.36 -24.43 14.84
C LEU A 27 3.70 -24.85 16.28
N GLY A 28 2.71 -24.99 17.17
CA GLY A 28 2.94 -25.26 18.59
C GLY A 28 3.66 -24.14 19.33
N LEU A 29 3.57 -22.90 18.84
CA LEU A 29 4.26 -21.75 19.41
C LEU A 29 3.29 -20.93 20.27
N ASN A 30 3.78 -20.45 21.41
CA ASN A 30 3.09 -19.41 22.18
C ASN A 30 3.63 -18.02 21.84
N GLN A 31 2.94 -16.99 22.28
CA GLN A 31 3.31 -15.58 22.04
C GLN A 31 4.74 -15.25 22.50
N THR A 32 5.19 -15.85 23.59
CA THR A 32 6.54 -15.63 24.15
C THR A 32 7.61 -16.28 23.26
N ALA A 33 7.36 -17.48 22.77
CA ALA A 33 8.25 -18.17 21.85
C ALA A 33 8.34 -17.41 20.51
N LEU A 34 7.20 -16.96 19.98
CA LEU A 34 7.17 -16.16 18.76
C LEU A 34 7.93 -14.84 18.94
N SER A 35 7.70 -14.10 20.02
CA SER A 35 8.36 -12.82 20.28
C SER A 35 9.88 -12.94 20.30
N LYS A 36 10.40 -14.01 20.92
CA LYS A 36 11.85 -14.33 20.93
C LYS A 36 12.35 -14.69 19.52
N ALA A 37 11.60 -15.53 18.79
CA ALA A 37 12.00 -16.00 17.46
C ALA A 37 12.11 -14.88 16.42
N ILE A 38 11.25 -13.85 16.50
CA ILE A 38 11.23 -12.74 15.53
C ILE A 38 11.86 -11.44 16.07
N GLY A 39 12.37 -11.46 17.30
CA GLY A 39 13.08 -10.32 17.91
C GLY A 39 12.20 -9.09 18.10
N VAL A 40 11.02 -9.28 18.74
CA VAL A 40 10.09 -8.19 19.09
C VAL A 40 9.60 -8.37 20.51
N SER A 41 9.01 -7.33 21.11
CA SER A 41 8.45 -7.43 22.46
C SER A 41 7.23 -8.37 22.49
N ARG A 42 7.02 -9.06 23.62
CA ARG A 42 5.82 -9.84 23.85
C ARG A 42 4.57 -8.95 23.78
N GLN A 43 4.66 -7.69 24.21
CA GLN A 43 3.56 -6.72 24.14
C GLN A 43 3.13 -6.45 22.70
N THR A 44 4.08 -6.30 21.78
CA THR A 44 3.79 -6.14 20.33
C THR A 44 3.03 -7.35 19.79
N ILE A 45 3.48 -8.57 20.11
CA ILE A 45 2.76 -9.79 19.71
C ILE A 45 1.36 -9.84 20.30
N ASN A 46 1.22 -9.52 21.58
CA ASN A 46 -0.09 -9.48 22.23
C ASN A 46 -1.04 -8.47 21.58
N ASN A 47 -0.54 -7.29 21.23
CA ASN A 47 -1.34 -6.26 20.55
C ASN A 47 -1.84 -6.75 19.19
N ILE A 48 -0.99 -7.44 18.43
CA ILE A 48 -1.38 -8.00 17.12
C ILE A 48 -2.40 -9.13 17.29
N VAL A 49 -2.14 -10.08 18.20
CA VAL A 49 -3.02 -11.24 18.46
C VAL A 49 -4.40 -10.81 19.00
N THR A 50 -4.46 -9.67 19.69
CA THR A 50 -5.72 -9.08 20.20
C THR A 50 -6.35 -8.08 19.22
N GLY A 51 -5.81 -7.92 18.01
CA GLY A 51 -6.32 -6.98 17.00
C GLY A 51 -6.15 -5.50 17.36
N ARG A 52 -5.35 -5.17 18.37
CA ARG A 52 -5.08 -3.79 18.79
C ARG A 52 -4.05 -3.08 17.92
N GLU A 53 -3.22 -3.84 17.23
CA GLU A 53 -2.16 -3.34 16.37
C GLU A 53 -2.14 -4.14 15.06
N PRO A 54 -2.13 -3.49 13.89
CA PRO A 54 -2.07 -4.17 12.61
C PRO A 54 -0.68 -4.77 12.38
N ILE A 55 -0.60 -5.77 11.50
CA ILE A 55 0.67 -6.35 11.08
C ILE A 55 1.37 -5.40 10.11
N SER A 56 2.44 -4.76 10.56
CA SER A 56 3.29 -3.94 9.70
C SER A 56 4.08 -4.80 8.70
N ARG A 57 4.60 -4.20 7.62
CA ARG A 57 5.41 -4.92 6.63
C ARG A 57 6.65 -5.57 7.24
N ALA A 58 7.33 -4.87 8.14
CA ALA A 58 8.48 -5.43 8.85
C ALA A 58 8.07 -6.66 9.68
N MET A 59 6.89 -6.59 10.30
CA MET A 59 6.31 -7.70 11.05
C MET A 59 5.89 -8.84 10.10
N ALA A 60 5.23 -8.54 8.98
CA ALA A 60 4.84 -9.51 7.96
C ALA A 60 6.05 -10.29 7.41
N ALA A 61 7.16 -9.61 7.15
CA ALA A 61 8.41 -10.25 6.73
C ALA A 61 8.98 -11.18 7.80
N LYS A 62 8.93 -10.76 9.07
CA LYS A 62 9.37 -11.59 10.21
C LYS A 62 8.46 -12.80 10.42
N LEU A 63 7.16 -12.61 10.38
CA LEU A 63 6.16 -13.69 10.47
C LEU A 63 6.32 -14.68 9.31
N GLY A 64 6.52 -14.20 8.10
CA GLY A 64 6.72 -15.04 6.92
C GLY A 64 7.89 -16.02 7.06
N ARG A 65 8.99 -15.59 7.68
CA ARG A 65 10.16 -16.47 7.91
C ARG A 65 9.87 -17.63 8.87
N ILE A 66 8.99 -17.42 9.84
CA ILE A 66 8.68 -18.45 10.86
C ILE A 66 7.53 -19.34 10.41
N THR A 67 6.50 -18.75 9.76
CA THR A 67 5.28 -19.48 9.38
C THR A 67 5.39 -20.16 8.01
N GLY A 68 6.36 -19.78 7.20
CA GLY A 68 6.47 -20.21 5.80
C GLY A 68 5.45 -19.54 4.87
N ARG A 69 4.66 -18.59 5.35
CA ARG A 69 3.73 -17.81 4.53
C ARG A 69 4.45 -16.62 3.89
N SER A 70 3.96 -16.16 2.74
CA SER A 70 4.51 -14.95 2.12
C SER A 70 4.24 -13.71 2.97
N SER A 71 5.09 -12.69 2.87
CA SER A 71 4.82 -11.40 3.52
C SER A 71 3.51 -10.80 3.03
N ASP A 72 3.15 -11.01 1.76
CA ASP A 72 1.90 -10.54 1.17
C ASP A 72 0.66 -11.21 1.77
N TYR A 73 0.76 -12.47 2.19
CA TYR A 73 -0.30 -13.15 2.93
C TYR A 73 -0.66 -12.38 4.19
N TRP A 74 0.32 -12.05 5.02
CA TRP A 74 0.13 -11.32 6.27
C TRP A 74 -0.36 -9.89 6.07
N LEU A 75 0.07 -9.23 5.01
CA LEU A 75 -0.36 -7.86 4.69
C LEU A 75 -1.79 -7.83 4.18
N LYS A 76 -2.18 -8.73 3.28
CA LYS A 76 -3.56 -8.80 2.77
C LYS A 76 -4.57 -8.99 3.90
N GLU A 77 -4.28 -9.89 4.82
CA GLU A 77 -5.16 -10.18 5.95
C GLU A 77 -5.21 -9.01 6.96
N SER A 78 -4.07 -8.33 7.19
CA SER A 78 -4.02 -7.20 8.12
C SER A 78 -4.77 -5.97 7.60
N PHE A 79 -4.78 -5.77 6.27
CA PHE A 79 -5.46 -4.62 5.65
C PHE A 79 -6.92 -4.92 5.25
N ALA A 80 -7.30 -6.19 5.11
CA ALA A 80 -8.68 -6.58 4.73
C ALA A 80 -9.75 -6.15 5.75
N GLU A 81 -9.39 -5.86 6.98
CA GLU A 81 -10.33 -5.56 8.07
C GLU A 81 -10.29 -4.14 8.59
N SER A 82 -9.35 -3.32 8.14
CA SER A 82 -9.37 -1.90 8.48
C SER A 82 -10.54 -1.23 7.77
N SER A 83 -11.73 -1.35 8.33
CA SER A 83 -12.82 -0.46 7.98
C SER A 83 -12.41 0.94 8.43
N ALA A 84 -11.89 1.73 7.49
CA ALA A 84 -11.72 3.16 7.69
C ALA A 84 -13.00 3.72 8.31
N PRO A 85 -12.93 4.68 9.26
CA PRO A 85 -14.12 5.44 9.60
C PRO A 85 -14.63 5.99 8.27
N ARG A 86 -15.80 5.47 7.83
CA ARG A 86 -16.46 5.95 6.62
C ARG A 86 -16.48 7.46 6.73
N ALA A 87 -15.76 8.14 5.85
CA ALA A 87 -15.98 9.55 5.65
C ALA A 87 -17.47 9.68 5.36
N ALA A 88 -18.21 10.32 6.25
CA ALA A 88 -19.62 10.56 6.06
C ALA A 88 -19.75 11.50 4.85
N GLY A 89 -19.89 10.93 3.65
CA GLY A 89 -19.90 11.64 2.38
C GLY A 89 -18.74 11.17 1.48
N GLY A 90 -19.04 10.41 0.42
CA GLY A 90 -18.04 9.97 -0.56
C GLY A 90 -17.26 11.16 -1.13
N GLY A 91 -15.94 11.02 -1.22
CA GLY A 91 -15.07 12.08 -1.70
C GLY A 91 -13.61 11.63 -1.72
N ILE A 92 -12.74 12.51 -2.19
CA ILE A 92 -11.28 12.31 -2.19
C ILE A 92 -10.75 12.61 -0.78
N LEU A 93 -9.85 11.77 -0.27
CA LEU A 93 -9.17 12.05 0.99
C LEU A 93 -8.32 13.31 0.86
N VAL A 94 -8.44 14.21 1.84
CA VAL A 94 -7.60 15.41 1.93
C VAL A 94 -6.37 15.14 2.82
N ASP A 95 -5.44 16.08 2.85
CA ASP A 95 -4.12 16.00 3.49
C ASP A 95 -4.11 15.29 4.86
N HIS A 96 -4.81 15.85 5.86
CA HIS A 96 -4.85 15.26 7.21
C HIS A 96 -5.53 13.89 7.28
N GLN A 97 -6.48 13.61 6.35
CA GLN A 97 -7.12 12.30 6.25
C GLN A 97 -6.17 11.25 5.65
N ILE A 98 -5.36 11.63 4.66
CA ILE A 98 -4.31 10.77 4.09
C ILE A 98 -3.29 10.41 5.17
N VAL A 99 -2.75 11.44 5.87
CA VAL A 99 -1.79 11.24 6.95
C VAL A 99 -2.35 10.33 8.03
N ARG A 100 -3.59 10.58 8.45
CA ARG A 100 -4.26 9.78 9.47
C ARG A 100 -4.47 8.34 9.00
N ALA A 101 -4.98 8.13 7.78
CA ALA A 101 -5.22 6.80 7.23
C ALA A 101 -3.94 5.95 7.17
N VAL A 102 -2.79 6.58 6.88
CA VAL A 102 -1.49 5.90 6.88
C VAL A 102 -1.01 5.62 8.30
N LYS A 103 -1.10 6.61 9.21
CA LYS A 103 -0.68 6.44 10.62
C LYS A 103 -1.52 5.39 11.37
N ASP A 104 -2.81 5.34 11.09
CA ASP A 104 -3.74 4.36 11.67
C ASP A 104 -3.62 2.97 10.99
N GLY A 105 -2.78 2.82 9.97
CA GLY A 105 -2.56 1.56 9.25
C GLY A 105 -3.73 1.14 8.35
N ILE A 106 -4.67 2.05 8.07
CA ILE A 106 -5.80 1.82 7.14
C ILE A 106 -5.26 1.66 5.72
N ILE A 107 -4.34 2.55 5.32
CA ILE A 107 -3.64 2.49 4.05
C ILE A 107 -2.16 2.21 4.35
N GLY A 108 -1.64 1.11 3.83
CA GLY A 108 -0.23 0.77 3.97
C GLY A 108 0.60 1.48 2.90
N ILE A 109 1.58 2.29 3.34
CA ILE A 109 2.56 2.89 2.42
C ILE A 109 3.94 2.76 3.04
N VAL A 110 4.78 1.90 2.45
CA VAL A 110 6.18 1.81 2.84
C VAL A 110 6.97 2.87 2.08
N GLY A 111 7.78 3.63 2.81
CA GLY A 111 8.46 4.80 2.26
C GLY A 111 7.59 6.06 2.29
N PHE A 112 6.51 6.05 3.07
CA PHE A 112 5.66 7.23 3.25
C PHE A 112 6.47 8.39 3.82
N ASP A 113 6.38 9.52 3.15
CA ASP A 113 6.91 10.80 3.60
C ASP A 113 5.77 11.83 3.63
N GLU A 114 5.48 12.34 4.83
CA GLU A 114 4.40 13.30 5.05
C GLU A 114 4.61 14.60 4.26
N SER A 115 5.85 14.95 3.93
CA SER A 115 6.19 16.13 3.12
C SER A 115 5.68 16.02 1.67
N HIS A 116 5.40 14.81 1.18
CA HIS A 116 4.83 14.55 -0.14
C HIS A 116 3.30 14.60 -0.16
N VAL A 117 2.65 14.76 0.99
CA VAL A 117 1.19 14.93 1.05
C VAL A 117 0.82 16.32 0.55
N ARG A 118 -0.12 16.37 -0.39
CA ARG A 118 -0.72 17.59 -0.93
C ARG A 118 -2.12 17.76 -0.37
N ARG A 119 -2.81 18.84 -0.74
CA ARG A 119 -4.15 19.17 -0.21
C ARG A 119 -5.17 18.03 -0.37
N ALA A 120 -5.11 17.26 -1.46
CA ALA A 120 -6.03 16.17 -1.75
C ALA A 120 -5.35 15.03 -2.53
N SER A 121 -4.03 14.89 -2.40
CA SER A 121 -3.28 13.83 -3.05
C SER A 121 -1.97 13.55 -2.30
N LEU A 122 -1.34 12.45 -2.66
CA LEU A 122 0.00 12.07 -2.23
C LEU A 122 0.90 11.95 -3.47
N ASP A 123 2.03 12.64 -3.47
CA ASP A 123 3.03 12.45 -4.52
C ASP A 123 3.87 11.21 -4.21
N LEU A 124 4.07 10.37 -5.23
CA LEU A 124 4.91 9.18 -5.18
C LEU A 124 6.22 9.45 -5.93
N THR A 125 7.29 8.91 -5.39
CA THR A 125 8.65 9.15 -5.92
C THR A 125 9.06 8.09 -6.92
N LEU A 126 10.04 8.44 -7.76
CA LEU A 126 10.71 7.49 -8.64
C LEU A 126 11.62 6.57 -7.83
N GLY A 127 11.34 5.28 -7.84
CA GLY A 127 12.22 4.26 -7.24
C GLY A 127 13.22 3.68 -8.22
N ALA A 128 12.74 3.32 -9.41
CA ALA A 128 13.57 2.75 -10.47
C ALA A 128 12.99 3.07 -11.85
N VAL A 129 13.85 2.98 -12.84
CA VAL A 129 13.50 3.10 -14.26
C VAL A 129 13.85 1.80 -14.96
N THR A 130 12.92 1.24 -15.70
CA THR A 130 13.20 0.15 -16.63
C THR A 130 13.42 0.73 -18.02
N ALA A 131 14.66 0.79 -18.45
CA ALA A 131 14.99 1.20 -19.81
C ALA A 131 14.53 0.15 -20.84
N PRO A 132 14.33 0.52 -22.14
CA PRO A 132 13.80 -0.37 -23.17
C PRO A 132 14.58 -1.67 -23.41
N ARG A 133 15.75 -1.84 -22.83
CA ARG A 133 16.60 -3.05 -22.88
C ARG A 133 16.76 -3.74 -21.53
N GLY A 134 15.86 -3.49 -20.56
CA GLY A 134 15.86 -4.20 -19.26
C GLY A 134 16.94 -3.73 -18.27
N VAL A 135 17.65 -2.66 -18.54
CA VAL A 135 18.64 -2.10 -17.60
C VAL A 135 17.92 -1.17 -16.62
N ASN A 136 17.82 -1.60 -15.36
CA ASN A 136 17.31 -0.74 -14.30
C ASN A 136 18.38 0.30 -13.92
N SER A 137 18.06 1.59 -14.02
CA SER A 137 18.93 2.69 -13.60
C SER A 137 18.33 3.39 -12.38
N THR A 138 19.14 3.50 -11.32
CA THR A 138 18.82 4.30 -10.13
C THR A 138 19.36 5.73 -10.23
N LEU A 139 20.21 6.02 -11.22
CA LEU A 139 20.88 7.32 -11.38
C LEU A 139 20.04 8.37 -12.10
N GLY A 140 18.93 7.95 -12.71
CA GLY A 140 18.08 8.80 -13.52
C GLY A 140 18.09 8.43 -15.00
N VAL A 141 17.08 8.95 -15.72
CA VAL A 141 16.89 8.69 -17.15
C VAL A 141 16.44 9.95 -17.86
N ARG A 142 17.06 10.20 -19.01
CA ARG A 142 16.60 11.21 -19.96
C ARG A 142 15.45 10.64 -20.78
N VAL A 143 14.32 11.33 -20.75
CA VAL A 143 13.15 11.01 -21.55
C VAL A 143 13.11 11.96 -22.75
N ALA A 144 13.56 11.49 -23.90
CA ALA A 144 13.58 12.30 -25.10
C ALA A 144 12.16 12.59 -25.59
N ARG A 145 11.99 13.71 -26.29
CA ARG A 145 10.73 14.06 -26.94
C ARG A 145 10.19 12.91 -27.80
N GLY A 146 8.90 12.61 -27.68
CA GLY A 146 8.23 11.53 -28.41
C GLY A 146 8.64 10.12 -27.97
N ARG A 147 9.33 9.98 -26.83
CA ARG A 147 9.73 8.69 -26.25
C ARG A 147 9.04 8.44 -24.92
N SER A 148 8.98 7.19 -24.56
CA SER A 148 8.45 6.75 -23.28
C SER A 148 9.48 5.98 -22.48
N VAL A 149 9.29 5.96 -21.18
CA VAL A 149 10.08 5.19 -20.23
C VAL A 149 9.14 4.56 -19.21
N ARG A 150 9.46 3.33 -18.79
CA ARG A 150 8.74 2.65 -17.73
C ARG A 150 9.37 2.99 -16.39
N VAL A 151 8.56 3.46 -15.46
CA VAL A 151 8.99 3.86 -14.12
C VAL A 151 8.29 3.00 -13.07
N VAL A 152 9.00 2.76 -11.96
CA VAL A 152 8.50 2.05 -10.79
C VAL A 152 8.62 2.97 -9.60
N THR A 153 7.58 3.08 -8.78
CA THR A 153 7.59 3.94 -7.59
C THR A 153 8.59 3.50 -6.54
N GLY A 154 9.07 4.44 -5.75
CA GLY A 154 9.88 4.18 -4.56
C GLY A 154 9.06 3.49 -3.47
N GLU A 155 7.84 3.98 -3.29
CA GLU A 155 6.89 3.51 -2.29
C GLU A 155 6.30 2.16 -2.69
N VAL A 156 5.93 1.40 -1.64
CA VAL A 156 5.10 0.21 -1.81
C VAL A 156 3.75 0.51 -1.17
N LEU A 157 2.71 0.36 -1.96
CA LEU A 157 1.33 0.63 -1.55
C LEU A 157 0.64 -0.66 -1.11
N ALA A 158 -0.26 -0.54 -0.15
CA ALA A 158 -1.19 -1.59 0.24
C ALA A 158 -2.54 -0.94 0.54
N PHE A 159 -3.47 -1.06 -0.40
CA PHE A 159 -4.81 -0.50 -0.29
C PHE A 159 -5.78 -1.52 0.32
N PRO A 160 -6.68 -1.08 1.22
CA PRO A 160 -7.79 -1.91 1.66
C PRO A 160 -8.82 -2.10 0.52
N HIS A 161 -9.74 -3.05 0.68
CA HIS A 161 -10.73 -3.36 -0.36
C HIS A 161 -11.84 -2.31 -0.51
N ASP A 162 -11.92 -1.34 0.37
CA ASP A 162 -12.90 -0.25 0.36
C ASP A 162 -12.32 1.10 -0.11
N HIS A 163 -11.11 1.09 -0.65
CA HIS A 163 -10.46 2.26 -1.25
C HIS A 163 -9.88 1.92 -2.62
N LEU A 164 -9.94 2.89 -3.51
CA LEU A 164 -9.17 2.91 -4.75
C LEU A 164 -8.30 4.17 -4.79
N ALA A 165 -7.37 4.23 -5.73
CA ALA A 165 -6.67 5.47 -6.00
C ALA A 165 -6.63 5.80 -7.48
N ARG A 166 -6.74 7.08 -7.81
CA ARG A 166 -6.51 7.61 -9.16
C ARG A 166 -5.07 8.09 -9.25
N VAL A 167 -4.46 7.84 -10.40
CA VAL A 167 -3.05 8.17 -10.61
C VAL A 167 -2.93 9.18 -11.74
N GLY A 168 -2.06 10.17 -11.55
CA GLY A 168 -1.66 11.12 -12.59
C GLY A 168 -0.18 11.44 -12.48
N THR A 169 0.37 12.20 -13.41
CA THR A 169 1.69 12.82 -13.24
C THR A 169 1.60 13.98 -12.27
N THR A 170 2.71 14.28 -11.57
CA THR A 170 2.79 15.53 -10.79
C THR A 170 2.63 16.75 -11.71
N LEU A 171 2.15 17.88 -11.14
CA LEU A 171 1.98 19.13 -11.88
C LEU A 171 3.27 19.58 -12.58
N HIS A 172 4.42 19.35 -11.94
CA HIS A 172 5.72 19.69 -12.55
C HIS A 172 5.94 18.92 -13.85
N LEU A 173 5.75 17.62 -13.84
CA LEU A 173 5.92 16.77 -15.03
C LEU A 173 4.85 17.05 -16.09
N ALA A 174 3.60 17.29 -15.67
CA ALA A 174 2.53 17.67 -16.60
C ALA A 174 2.86 18.95 -17.38
N LYS A 175 3.47 19.97 -16.73
CA LYS A 175 3.94 21.19 -17.39
C LYS A 175 5.08 20.94 -18.38
N LEU A 176 5.84 19.86 -18.23
CA LEU A 176 6.86 19.45 -19.18
C LEU A 176 6.28 18.59 -20.34
N GLY A 177 4.99 18.36 -20.36
CA GLY A 177 4.32 17.52 -21.35
C GLY A 177 4.40 16.02 -21.05
N ALA A 178 4.72 15.63 -19.82
CA ALA A 178 4.73 14.22 -19.43
C ALA A 178 3.31 13.68 -19.28
N ILE A 179 3.03 12.53 -19.87
CA ILE A 179 1.77 11.79 -19.76
C ILE A 179 2.06 10.44 -19.11
N ALA A 180 1.36 10.12 -18.03
CA ALA A 180 1.41 8.78 -17.43
C ALA A 180 0.39 7.87 -18.11
N ALA A 181 0.87 6.81 -18.75
CA ALA A 181 0.05 5.74 -19.30
C ALA A 181 -0.01 4.60 -18.27
N HIS A 182 -1.17 4.40 -17.69
CA HIS A 182 -1.45 3.41 -16.66
C HIS A 182 -2.90 2.93 -16.77
N ALA A 183 -3.28 1.93 -15.97
CA ALA A 183 -4.68 1.59 -15.77
C ALA A 183 -5.44 2.79 -15.17
N GLN A 184 -6.76 2.81 -15.32
CA GLN A 184 -7.60 3.94 -14.88
C GLN A 184 -7.41 4.29 -13.40
N HIS A 185 -7.22 3.30 -12.57
CA HIS A 185 -7.02 3.45 -11.11
C HIS A 185 -6.20 2.30 -10.53
N VAL A 186 -5.73 2.49 -9.32
CA VAL A 186 -5.17 1.43 -8.47
C VAL A 186 -6.36 0.71 -7.83
N GLU A 187 -6.48 -0.57 -8.10
CA GLU A 187 -7.60 -1.39 -7.65
C GLU A 187 -7.67 -1.51 -6.13
N PRO A 188 -8.88 -1.64 -5.56
CA PRO A 188 -9.06 -2.01 -4.16
C PRO A 188 -8.34 -3.32 -3.83
N GLY A 189 -7.64 -3.34 -2.71
CA GLY A 189 -6.83 -4.50 -2.32
C GLY A 189 -5.46 -4.61 -3.01
N PHE A 190 -5.06 -3.62 -3.80
CA PHE A 190 -3.74 -3.60 -4.44
C PHE A 190 -2.61 -3.61 -3.41
N VAL A 191 -1.62 -4.47 -3.64
CA VAL A 191 -0.38 -4.52 -2.85
C VAL A 191 0.82 -4.59 -3.79
N GLY A 192 1.69 -3.57 -3.72
CA GLY A 192 2.91 -3.53 -4.53
C GLY A 192 3.42 -2.13 -4.81
N LYS A 193 4.42 -2.06 -5.68
CA LYS A 193 4.88 -0.81 -6.30
C LYS A 193 4.06 -0.54 -7.55
N LEU A 194 3.80 0.73 -7.84
CA LEU A 194 3.19 1.09 -9.10
C LEU A 194 4.24 1.09 -10.21
N GLU A 195 3.87 0.49 -11.32
CA GLU A 195 4.64 0.52 -12.55
C GLU A 195 3.79 1.22 -13.62
N VAL A 196 4.31 2.31 -14.16
CA VAL A 196 3.63 3.11 -15.18
C VAL A 196 4.59 3.46 -16.31
N CYS A 197 4.05 3.76 -17.48
CA CYS A 197 4.82 4.28 -18.59
C CYS A 197 4.66 5.81 -18.64
N ILE A 198 5.76 6.56 -18.59
CA ILE A 198 5.76 8.02 -18.77
C ILE A 198 6.19 8.32 -20.21
N PHE A 199 5.31 8.97 -20.96
CA PHE A 199 5.54 9.42 -22.33
C PHE A 199 5.82 10.93 -22.33
N ASN A 200 6.83 11.37 -23.08
CA ASN A 200 7.15 12.78 -23.28
C ASN A 200 6.45 13.30 -24.53
N ALA A 201 5.31 13.98 -24.35
CA ALA A 201 4.58 14.69 -25.39
C ALA A 201 4.98 16.17 -25.49
N GLY A 202 5.93 16.62 -24.68
CA GLY A 202 6.40 18.00 -24.65
C GLY A 202 7.31 18.37 -25.83
N ASP A 203 7.79 19.59 -25.80
CA ASP A 203 8.63 20.20 -26.87
C ASP A 203 10.15 19.95 -26.66
N ARG A 204 10.55 19.51 -25.48
CA ARG A 204 11.95 19.26 -25.10
C ARG A 204 12.09 17.99 -24.26
N ASP A 205 13.30 17.52 -24.14
CA ASP A 205 13.63 16.41 -23.27
C ASP A 205 13.59 16.82 -21.80
N PHE A 206 13.30 15.87 -20.92
CA PHE A 206 13.44 16.04 -19.48
C PHE A 206 14.16 14.84 -18.85
N VAL A 207 14.62 15.02 -17.62
CA VAL A 207 15.32 13.98 -16.85
C VAL A 207 14.51 13.63 -15.62
N LEU A 208 14.35 12.34 -15.37
CA LEU A 208 13.78 11.80 -14.15
C LEU A 208 14.92 11.23 -13.30
N LYS A 209 14.97 11.58 -12.02
CA LYS A 209 15.97 11.08 -11.07
C LYS A 209 15.29 10.26 -9.97
N ALA A 210 16.00 9.28 -9.43
CA ALA A 210 15.49 8.54 -8.26
C ALA A 210 15.19 9.50 -7.10
N GLY A 211 14.06 9.30 -6.46
CA GLY A 211 13.55 10.17 -5.41
C GLY A 211 12.74 11.38 -5.89
N ASP A 212 12.77 11.72 -7.19
CA ASP A 212 11.92 12.80 -7.72
C ASP A 212 10.44 12.42 -7.61
N PRO A 213 9.53 13.32 -7.21
CA PRO A 213 8.09 13.11 -7.28
C PRO A 213 7.64 12.99 -8.74
N VAL A 214 7.10 11.83 -9.12
CA VAL A 214 6.74 11.55 -10.52
C VAL A 214 5.24 11.33 -10.73
N LEU A 215 4.56 10.77 -9.74
CA LEU A 215 3.13 10.50 -9.79
C LEU A 215 2.43 11.22 -8.65
N SER A 216 1.17 11.60 -8.88
CA SER A 216 0.27 12.13 -7.86
C SER A 216 -0.92 11.18 -7.73
N LEU A 217 -1.25 10.81 -6.51
CA LEU A 217 -2.21 9.77 -6.15
C LEU A 217 -3.37 10.38 -5.38
N GLU A 218 -4.57 10.39 -5.96
CA GLU A 218 -5.81 10.71 -5.24
C GLU A 218 -6.39 9.44 -4.63
N ILE A 219 -6.75 9.47 -3.36
CA ILE A 219 -7.30 8.31 -2.64
C ILE A 219 -8.80 8.51 -2.45
N VAL A 220 -9.58 7.52 -2.87
CA VAL A 220 -11.03 7.57 -2.89
C VAL A 220 -11.61 6.39 -2.10
N PRO A 221 -12.26 6.64 -0.95
CA PRO A 221 -13.03 5.60 -0.27
C PRO A 221 -14.24 5.22 -1.11
N LEU A 222 -14.52 3.94 -1.18
CA LEU A 222 -15.69 3.40 -1.89
C LEU A 222 -16.92 3.42 -0.99
N THR A 223 -18.09 3.51 -1.59
CA THR A 223 -19.37 3.43 -0.86
C THR A 223 -19.64 2.05 -0.25
N ALA A 224 -19.03 1.02 -0.83
CA ALA A 224 -18.99 -0.34 -0.34
C ALA A 224 -17.80 -1.08 -0.94
N PRO A 225 -17.25 -2.11 -0.28
CA PRO A 225 -16.21 -2.93 -0.87
C PRO A 225 -16.76 -3.71 -2.08
N PRO A 226 -15.92 -3.99 -3.11
CA PRO A 226 -16.33 -4.78 -4.25
C PRO A 226 -16.83 -6.17 -3.84
N GLY A 227 -17.93 -6.62 -4.42
CA GLY A 227 -18.49 -7.94 -4.16
C GLY A 227 -17.72 -9.10 -4.81
N ARG A 228 -16.70 -8.81 -5.64
CA ARG A 228 -15.83 -9.81 -6.26
C ARG A 228 -14.44 -9.71 -5.66
N ALA A 229 -13.91 -10.83 -5.16
CA ALA A 229 -12.51 -10.91 -4.80
C ALA A 229 -11.65 -10.67 -6.06
N ASP A 230 -10.55 -9.92 -5.90
CA ASP A 230 -9.55 -9.79 -6.96
C ASP A 230 -9.03 -11.19 -7.31
N ARG A 231 -9.32 -11.62 -8.53
CA ARG A 231 -8.74 -12.86 -9.07
C ARG A 231 -7.33 -12.55 -9.54
N GLY A 232 -6.46 -12.11 -8.64
CA GLY A 232 -5.07 -11.69 -8.82
C GLY A 232 -4.61 -11.83 -10.27
N GLY A 233 -4.19 -10.73 -10.89
CA GLY A 233 -3.93 -10.61 -12.31
C GLY A 233 -3.29 -11.87 -12.89
N ARG A 234 -3.95 -12.52 -13.83
CA ARG A 234 -3.36 -13.59 -14.64
C ARG A 234 -2.07 -13.02 -15.21
N ARG A 235 -0.94 -13.50 -14.72
CA ARG A 235 0.32 -13.37 -15.46
C ARG A 235 0.03 -13.84 -16.88
N ASP A 236 0.05 -12.90 -17.82
CA ASP A 236 -0.05 -13.24 -19.24
C ASP A 236 1.18 -14.10 -19.61
N LYS A 237 0.99 -15.41 -19.55
CA LYS A 237 1.96 -16.42 -20.00
C LYS A 237 1.93 -16.58 -21.51
N ARG A 238 1.69 -15.54 -22.24
CA ARG A 238 1.78 -15.58 -23.72
C ARG A 238 2.76 -14.52 -24.18
N ARG A 239 4.04 -14.90 -24.26
CA ARG A 239 4.90 -14.88 -25.44
C ARG A 239 6.36 -15.03 -25.02
N SER A 240 6.86 -16.24 -25.17
CA SER A 240 8.23 -16.48 -25.61
C SER A 240 8.34 -16.11 -27.10
#